data_67fb3fa27313a1f2cb6ace75d51dc8d1
#
_entry.id   67fb3fa27313a1f2cb6ace75d51dc8d1
#
_cell.length_a   1.000
_cell.length_b   1.000
_cell.length_c   1.000
_cell.angle_alpha   90.00
_cell.angle_beta   90.00
_cell.angle_gamma   90.00
#
_symmetry.space_group_name_H-M   'P 1'
#
loop_
_entity.id
_entity.type
_entity.pdbx_description
1 polymer ?
#
loop_
_entity_poly.entity_id
_entity_poly.type
_entity_poly.pdbx_seq_one_letter_code
_entity_poly.pdbx_strand_id
1 'polypeptide(L)'
;NMMRQAVPLLRTEAPIVGTGIEKQLVEDSRTQIAAEGDGVVEYVDATTIRILYDRNEDEEFVSFEPALKEYRIPKFRKTNQSMTIDLRPTCDKGQRVKKGDILTEGYSTQGGELALGKNLLVAYMPWKGYNYEDAIVLNERVVREDLLTSVHVDEYILEVRETKRGMEELTSDIPNVSEEATKDLDENGIVRVGARIEPGDILIGKITPKGESDPSPEEKLLRAIFGDKAGDVKDASLKASPSLRGVVIDKKLFSRVIKSRSEKNADKAILPK
;
A
#
# COMPACT_ATOMS: atom_id res chain seq x y z
N ASN A 1 -2.14 -11.74 -24.89
CA ASN A 1 -1.60 -12.29 -23.64
C ASN A 1 -0.66 -11.31 -22.90
N MET A 2 0.18 -10.56 -23.60
CA MET A 2 1.07 -9.56 -23.01
C MET A 2 0.33 -8.42 -22.29
N MET A 3 -0.80 -7.96 -22.77
CA MET A 3 -1.60 -6.91 -22.12
C MET A 3 -2.04 -7.30 -20.71
N ARG A 4 -2.24 -8.60 -20.43
CA ARG A 4 -2.60 -9.10 -19.10
C ARG A 4 -1.41 -9.18 -18.13
N GLN A 5 -0.19 -8.97 -18.62
CA GLN A 5 1.05 -8.99 -17.83
C GLN A 5 1.62 -7.59 -17.61
N ALA A 6 0.90 -6.56 -18.05
CA ALA A 6 1.32 -5.18 -17.87
C ALA A 6 1.34 -4.80 -16.38
N VAL A 7 2.36 -4.03 -16.02
CA VAL A 7 2.53 -3.49 -14.66
C VAL A 7 2.10 -2.02 -14.67
N PRO A 8 1.27 -1.56 -13.74
CA PRO A 8 0.92 -0.16 -13.61
C PRO A 8 2.15 0.70 -13.36
N LEU A 9 2.38 1.68 -14.21
CA LEU A 9 3.49 2.61 -14.12
C LEU A 9 3.07 3.91 -13.41
N LEU A 10 4.05 4.69 -12.93
CA LEU A 10 3.79 6.01 -12.34
C LEU A 10 3.09 6.95 -13.31
N ARG A 11 3.52 6.93 -14.56
CA ARG A 11 2.91 7.71 -15.64
C ARG A 11 2.87 6.86 -16.90
N THR A 12 1.69 6.59 -17.37
CA THR A 12 1.45 5.83 -18.60
C THR A 12 1.14 6.75 -19.77
N GLU A 13 1.17 6.24 -20.97
CA GLU A 13 0.78 6.93 -22.20
C GLU A 13 -0.21 6.08 -22.99
N ALA A 14 -1.23 6.73 -23.54
CA ALA A 14 -2.15 6.07 -24.44
C ALA A 14 -1.40 5.54 -25.67
N PRO A 15 -1.77 4.35 -26.20
CA PRO A 15 -1.10 3.79 -27.35
C PRO A 15 -1.36 4.64 -28.60
N ILE A 16 -0.32 4.85 -29.41
CA ILE A 16 -0.44 5.56 -30.70
C ILE A 16 -1.31 4.74 -31.67
N VAL A 17 -1.18 3.42 -31.61
CA VAL A 17 -1.99 2.49 -32.39
C VAL A 17 -2.78 1.63 -31.42
N GLY A 18 -4.08 1.82 -31.39
CA GLY A 18 -5.02 1.09 -30.53
C GLY A 18 -5.85 0.08 -31.31
N THR A 19 -6.56 -0.75 -30.59
CA THR A 19 -7.51 -1.76 -31.11
C THR A 19 -8.94 -1.22 -31.19
N GLY A 20 -9.21 -0.07 -30.52
CA GLY A 20 -10.54 0.56 -30.42
C GLY A 20 -11.38 0.09 -29.23
N ILE A 21 -10.90 -0.86 -28.44
CA ILE A 21 -11.61 -1.36 -27.24
C ILE A 21 -11.11 -0.70 -25.95
N GLU A 22 -10.03 0.07 -25.99
CA GLU A 22 -9.32 0.62 -24.84
C GLU A 22 -10.24 1.49 -23.95
N LYS A 23 -11.06 2.32 -24.58
CA LYS A 23 -12.01 3.18 -23.87
C LYS A 23 -13.10 2.36 -23.16
N GLN A 24 -13.69 1.42 -23.86
CA GLN A 24 -14.72 0.56 -23.28
C GLN A 24 -14.18 -0.27 -22.10
N LEU A 25 -12.95 -0.77 -22.19
CA LEU A 25 -12.31 -1.52 -21.10
C LEU A 25 -12.17 -0.67 -19.85
N VAL A 26 -11.82 0.60 -19.98
CA VAL A 26 -11.70 1.52 -18.85
C VAL A 26 -13.07 1.83 -18.24
N GLU A 27 -14.07 2.12 -19.05
CA GLU A 27 -15.43 2.36 -18.59
C GLU A 27 -16.01 1.15 -17.84
N ASP A 28 -15.87 -0.04 -18.41
CA ASP A 28 -16.38 -1.29 -17.83
C ASP A 28 -15.64 -1.71 -16.56
N SER A 29 -14.34 -1.42 -16.47
CA SER A 29 -13.52 -1.75 -15.29
C SER A 29 -13.87 -0.91 -14.06
N ARG A 30 -14.47 0.27 -14.24
CA ARG A 30 -14.80 1.23 -13.19
C ARG A 30 -13.61 1.58 -12.30
N THR A 31 -12.39 1.55 -12.83
CA THR A 31 -11.18 1.90 -12.10
C THR A 31 -11.05 3.40 -11.89
N GLN A 32 -11.67 4.18 -12.77
CA GLN A 32 -11.71 5.63 -12.71
C GLN A 32 -13.03 6.12 -12.09
N ILE A 33 -12.97 7.31 -11.52
CA ILE A 33 -14.16 8.00 -11.02
C ILE A 33 -14.72 8.82 -12.17
N ALA A 34 -15.99 8.59 -12.52
CA ALA A 34 -16.71 9.34 -13.53
C ALA A 34 -17.85 10.13 -12.87
N ALA A 35 -18.21 11.26 -13.45
CA ALA A 35 -19.34 12.06 -13.02
C ALA A 35 -20.66 11.31 -13.25
N GLU A 36 -21.53 11.27 -12.24
CA GLU A 36 -22.81 10.55 -12.28
C GLU A 36 -23.92 11.38 -12.91
N GLY A 37 -23.75 12.70 -12.96
CA GLY A 37 -24.68 13.67 -13.52
C GLY A 37 -23.99 14.92 -14.02
N ASP A 38 -24.77 15.85 -14.52
CA ASP A 38 -24.29 17.17 -14.88
C ASP A 38 -24.15 18.04 -13.63
N GLY A 39 -23.07 18.81 -13.52
CA GLY A 39 -22.82 19.61 -12.33
C GLY A 39 -21.58 20.48 -12.41
N VAL A 40 -21.21 21.06 -11.28
CA VAL A 40 -20.04 21.92 -11.14
C VAL A 40 -19.12 21.40 -10.04
N VAL A 41 -17.82 21.37 -10.33
CA VAL A 41 -16.80 20.98 -9.35
C VAL A 41 -16.61 22.10 -8.33
N GLU A 42 -17.00 21.85 -7.09
CA GLU A 42 -16.90 22.85 -6.01
C GLU A 42 -15.51 22.86 -5.37
N TYR A 43 -14.95 21.66 -5.18
CA TYR A 43 -13.66 21.48 -4.51
C TYR A 43 -12.86 20.31 -5.10
N VAL A 44 -11.58 20.50 -5.26
CA VAL A 44 -10.64 19.47 -5.70
C VAL A 44 -9.35 19.57 -4.90
N ASP A 45 -8.90 18.43 -4.39
CA ASP A 45 -7.54 18.23 -3.90
C ASP A 45 -7.00 16.85 -4.36
N ALA A 46 -5.80 16.49 -3.91
CA ALA A 46 -5.17 15.22 -4.29
C ALA A 46 -5.95 13.98 -3.84
N THR A 47 -6.85 14.10 -2.85
CA THR A 47 -7.54 12.99 -2.19
C THR A 47 -9.06 13.05 -2.32
N THR A 48 -9.60 14.21 -2.68
CA THR A 48 -11.05 14.44 -2.63
C THR A 48 -11.51 15.33 -3.78
N ILE A 49 -12.61 14.95 -4.40
CA ILE A 49 -13.36 15.77 -5.38
C ILE A 49 -14.76 15.93 -4.83
N ARG A 50 -15.27 17.19 -4.80
CA ARG A 50 -16.67 17.48 -4.47
C ARG A 50 -17.35 18.11 -5.65
N ILE A 51 -18.50 17.56 -6.04
CA ILE A 51 -19.29 18.01 -7.17
C ILE A 51 -20.69 18.34 -6.68
N LEU A 52 -21.13 19.54 -7.04
CA LEU A 52 -22.53 19.94 -6.88
C LEU A 52 -23.26 19.60 -8.18
N TYR A 53 -24.12 18.61 -8.14
CA TYR A 53 -24.91 18.17 -9.29
C TYR A 53 -26.14 19.05 -9.51
N ASP A 54 -26.39 19.37 -10.76
CA ASP A 54 -27.63 20.04 -11.17
C ASP A 54 -28.78 19.03 -11.01
N ARG A 55 -29.81 19.40 -10.30
CA ARG A 55 -31.02 18.58 -10.09
C ARG A 55 -32.25 19.33 -10.54
N ASN A 56 -33.16 18.60 -11.15
CA ASN A 56 -34.50 19.09 -11.42
C ASN A 56 -35.38 18.96 -10.15
N GLU A 57 -36.44 19.75 -10.02
CA GLU A 57 -37.36 19.73 -8.87
C GLU A 57 -37.94 18.32 -8.61
N ASP A 58 -38.20 17.55 -9.66
CA ASP A 58 -38.69 16.16 -9.57
C ASP A 58 -37.63 15.21 -9.02
N GLU A 59 -36.37 15.39 -9.42
CA GLU A 59 -35.23 14.59 -8.94
C GLU A 59 -34.89 14.93 -7.48
N GLU A 60 -35.03 16.19 -7.08
CA GLU A 60 -34.79 16.61 -5.69
C GLU A 60 -35.82 16.00 -4.74
N PHE A 61 -37.07 15.85 -5.20
CA PHE A 61 -38.12 15.23 -4.42
C PHE A 61 -38.02 13.72 -4.29
N VAL A 62 -37.48 13.03 -5.31
CA VAL A 62 -37.37 11.56 -5.35
C VAL A 62 -36.04 11.06 -4.79
N SER A 63 -34.96 11.85 -4.89
CA SER A 63 -33.60 11.42 -4.48
C SER A 63 -33.38 11.69 -3.00
N PHE A 64 -33.01 10.63 -2.27
CA PHE A 64 -32.54 10.71 -0.88
C PHE A 64 -31.05 11.09 -0.75
N GLU A 65 -30.32 11.18 -1.86
CA GLU A 65 -28.90 11.55 -1.85
C GLU A 65 -28.74 13.08 -1.87
N PRO A 66 -27.71 13.63 -1.17
CA PRO A 66 -27.41 15.05 -1.23
C PRO A 66 -26.98 15.47 -2.64
N ALA A 67 -27.33 16.70 -3.08
CA ALA A 67 -26.88 17.25 -4.37
C ALA A 67 -25.34 17.41 -4.43
N LEU A 68 -24.72 17.68 -3.28
CA LEU A 68 -23.27 17.72 -3.14
C LEU A 68 -22.73 16.30 -2.88
N LYS A 69 -21.98 15.77 -3.81
CA LYS A 69 -21.35 14.45 -3.69
C LYS A 69 -19.84 14.55 -3.52
N GLU A 70 -19.33 13.81 -2.56
CA GLU A 70 -17.89 13.71 -2.28
C GLU A 70 -17.33 12.39 -2.82
N TYR A 71 -16.30 12.49 -3.65
CA TYR A 71 -15.53 11.35 -4.16
C TYR A 71 -14.16 11.33 -3.52
N ARG A 72 -13.82 10.20 -2.91
CA ARG A 72 -12.46 9.98 -2.35
C ARG A 72 -11.59 9.31 -3.38
N ILE A 73 -10.44 9.92 -3.65
CA ILE A 73 -9.45 9.43 -4.60
C ILE A 73 -8.53 8.44 -3.89
N PRO A 74 -8.47 7.18 -4.32
CA PRO A 74 -7.55 6.20 -3.72
C PRO A 74 -6.09 6.58 -4.01
N LYS A 75 -5.27 6.58 -2.96
CA LYS A 75 -3.83 6.83 -3.00
C LYS A 75 -3.08 5.60 -2.52
N PHE A 76 -2.08 5.16 -3.29
CA PHE A 76 -1.18 4.04 -2.97
C PHE A 76 -1.90 2.81 -2.39
N ARG A 77 -3.10 2.51 -2.89
CA ARG A 77 -3.85 1.34 -2.44
C ARG A 77 -3.27 0.08 -3.06
N LYS A 78 -2.90 -0.88 -2.20
CA LYS A 78 -2.38 -2.18 -2.62
C LYS A 78 -3.42 -2.97 -3.41
N THR A 79 -2.98 -3.58 -4.52
CA THR A 79 -3.76 -4.57 -5.26
C THR A 79 -3.36 -5.99 -4.84
N ASN A 80 -4.12 -7.01 -5.30
CA ASN A 80 -3.83 -8.42 -5.01
C ASN A 80 -2.46 -8.88 -5.56
N GLN A 81 -1.91 -8.19 -6.56
CA GLN A 81 -0.61 -8.49 -7.16
C GLN A 81 0.50 -7.58 -6.64
N SER A 82 0.34 -6.99 -5.45
CA SER A 82 1.29 -6.06 -4.83
C SER A 82 1.59 -4.82 -5.68
N MET A 83 0.70 -4.47 -6.62
CA MET A 83 0.77 -3.24 -7.38
C MET A 83 0.06 -2.11 -6.65
N THR A 84 0.17 -0.90 -7.17
CA THR A 84 -0.39 0.30 -6.55
C THR A 84 -1.46 0.92 -7.41
N ILE A 85 -2.63 1.17 -6.83
CA ILE A 85 -3.65 2.06 -7.39
C ILE A 85 -3.40 3.44 -6.84
N ASP A 86 -3.05 4.37 -7.72
CA ASP A 86 -2.85 5.78 -7.41
C ASP A 86 -3.54 6.62 -8.48
N LEU A 87 -4.64 7.28 -8.11
CA LEU A 87 -5.40 8.13 -9.02
C LEU A 87 -5.11 9.61 -8.74
N ARG A 88 -5.20 10.42 -9.79
CA ARG A 88 -5.04 11.87 -9.75
C ARG A 88 -6.29 12.54 -10.32
N PRO A 89 -6.72 13.67 -9.75
CA PRO A 89 -7.82 14.44 -10.34
C PRO A 89 -7.38 15.04 -11.69
N THR A 90 -8.31 15.06 -12.63
CA THR A 90 -8.15 15.69 -13.96
C THR A 90 -9.00 16.94 -14.12
N CYS A 91 -9.91 17.18 -13.17
CA CYS A 91 -10.81 18.33 -13.18
C CYS A 91 -10.29 19.47 -12.31
N ASP A 92 -10.64 20.70 -12.67
CA ASP A 92 -10.32 21.90 -11.92
C ASP A 92 -11.54 22.42 -11.14
N LYS A 93 -11.27 23.16 -10.05
CA LYS A 93 -12.33 23.82 -9.28
C LYS A 93 -13.09 24.82 -10.15
N GLY A 94 -14.43 24.75 -10.12
CA GLY A 94 -15.33 25.59 -10.93
C GLY A 94 -15.58 25.05 -12.34
N GLN A 95 -14.96 23.95 -12.72
CA GLN A 95 -15.20 23.31 -14.01
C GLN A 95 -16.61 22.71 -14.05
N ARG A 96 -17.30 22.88 -15.17
CA ARG A 96 -18.56 22.22 -15.43
C ARG A 96 -18.30 20.82 -15.99
N VAL A 97 -18.93 19.81 -15.41
CA VAL A 97 -18.82 18.41 -15.82
C VAL A 97 -20.17 17.87 -16.28
N LYS A 98 -20.14 16.94 -17.20
CA LYS A 98 -21.30 16.22 -17.70
C LYS A 98 -21.29 14.78 -17.20
N LYS A 99 -22.47 14.17 -17.22
CA LYS A 99 -22.61 12.75 -16.90
C LYS A 99 -21.68 11.90 -17.77
N GLY A 100 -20.84 11.09 -17.12
CA GLY A 100 -19.85 10.21 -17.76
C GLY A 100 -18.47 10.83 -17.96
N ASP A 101 -18.28 12.14 -17.68
CA ASP A 101 -16.96 12.76 -17.73
C ASP A 101 -16.03 12.12 -16.68
N ILE A 102 -14.79 11.84 -17.10
CA ILE A 102 -13.79 11.21 -16.24
C ILE A 102 -13.16 12.27 -15.35
N LEU A 103 -13.23 12.04 -14.04
CA LEU A 103 -12.77 12.97 -13.01
C LEU A 103 -11.34 12.64 -12.53
N THR A 104 -10.89 11.43 -12.77
CA THR A 104 -9.58 10.98 -12.29
C THR A 104 -8.81 10.25 -13.37
N GLU A 105 -7.49 10.31 -13.30
CA GLU A 105 -6.56 9.61 -14.18
C GLU A 105 -5.50 8.87 -13.37
N GLY A 106 -4.91 7.85 -13.95
CA GLY A 106 -3.92 6.99 -13.32
C GLY A 106 -4.31 5.53 -13.36
N TYR A 107 -3.48 4.66 -12.78
CA TYR A 107 -3.66 3.22 -12.80
C TYR A 107 -3.87 2.67 -14.22
N SER A 108 -2.82 2.82 -15.04
CA SER A 108 -2.81 2.35 -16.45
C SER A 108 -3.89 2.98 -17.35
N THR A 109 -4.20 4.23 -17.11
CA THR A 109 -5.16 4.98 -17.93
C THR A 109 -4.65 6.38 -18.24
N GLN A 110 -4.99 6.89 -19.43
CA GLN A 110 -4.72 8.24 -19.85
C GLN A 110 -5.85 8.73 -20.77
N GLY A 111 -6.40 9.90 -20.48
CA GLY A 111 -7.47 10.49 -21.29
C GLY A 111 -8.73 9.63 -21.41
N GLY A 112 -8.99 8.76 -20.44
CA GLY A 112 -10.10 7.81 -20.46
C GLY A 112 -9.85 6.56 -21.28
N GLU A 113 -8.65 6.35 -21.77
CA GLU A 113 -8.25 5.16 -22.52
C GLU A 113 -7.26 4.32 -21.72
N LEU A 114 -7.23 3.02 -22.01
CA LEU A 114 -6.29 2.09 -21.40
C LEU A 114 -4.86 2.40 -21.89
N ALA A 115 -3.98 2.71 -20.95
CA ALA A 115 -2.58 3.04 -21.16
C ALA A 115 -1.70 2.10 -20.33
N LEU A 116 -1.18 1.04 -20.94
CA LEU A 116 -0.46 -0.02 -20.25
C LEU A 116 1.05 0.19 -20.17
N GLY A 117 1.58 1.23 -20.79
CA GLY A 117 3.02 1.46 -20.85
C GLY A 117 3.38 2.83 -21.40
N LYS A 118 4.52 2.89 -22.06
CA LYS A 118 5.09 4.09 -22.70
C LYS A 118 5.35 3.83 -24.19
N ASN A 119 5.16 4.87 -24.98
CA ASN A 119 5.57 4.85 -26.38
C ASN A 119 7.08 5.17 -26.46
N LEU A 120 7.88 4.21 -26.93
CA LEU A 120 9.32 4.34 -27.04
C LEU A 120 9.75 4.22 -28.50
N LEU A 121 10.74 5.03 -28.90
CA LEU A 121 11.40 4.89 -30.19
C LEU A 121 12.36 3.70 -30.12
N VAL A 122 12.16 2.72 -30.97
CA VAL A 122 12.93 1.47 -31.00
C VAL A 122 13.67 1.33 -32.32
N ALA A 123 14.94 0.92 -32.26
CA ALA A 123 15.73 0.53 -33.41
C ALA A 123 15.99 -0.99 -33.36
N TYR A 124 15.62 -1.70 -34.39
CA TYR A 124 15.88 -3.14 -34.55
C TYR A 124 17.19 -3.33 -35.31
N MET A 125 18.29 -3.42 -34.58
CA MET A 125 19.62 -3.58 -35.15
C MET A 125 20.59 -4.22 -34.15
N PRO A 126 21.63 -4.93 -34.59
CA PRO A 126 22.73 -5.34 -33.72
C PRO A 126 23.49 -4.10 -33.22
N TRP A 127 23.82 -4.04 -31.93
CA TRP A 127 24.56 -2.94 -31.34
C TRP A 127 25.76 -3.43 -30.56
N LYS A 128 26.93 -3.51 -31.22
CA LYS A 128 28.22 -3.85 -30.61
C LYS A 128 28.19 -5.14 -29.74
N GLY A 129 27.26 -6.03 -30.01
CA GLY A 129 27.07 -7.27 -29.24
C GLY A 129 26.32 -7.12 -27.90
N TYR A 130 25.99 -5.88 -27.48
CA TYR A 130 25.33 -5.67 -26.19
C TYR A 130 23.86 -6.06 -26.15
N ASN A 131 23.26 -6.29 -27.32
CA ASN A 131 21.88 -6.77 -27.45
C ASN A 131 21.81 -8.20 -27.99
N TYR A 132 22.82 -9.02 -27.69
CA TYR A 132 22.84 -10.44 -28.04
C TYR A 132 21.74 -11.20 -27.30
N GLU A 133 21.06 -12.12 -28.01
CA GLU A 133 19.88 -12.87 -27.54
C GLU A 133 18.73 -11.93 -27.09
N ASP A 134 18.30 -12.06 -25.84
CA ASP A 134 17.18 -11.30 -25.27
C ASP A 134 17.61 -9.96 -24.59
N ALA A 135 18.85 -9.58 -24.74
CA ALA A 135 19.36 -8.35 -24.17
C ALA A 135 18.85 -7.11 -24.92
N ILE A 136 18.48 -6.08 -24.20
CA ILE A 136 17.99 -4.81 -24.72
C ILE A 136 18.88 -3.67 -24.24
N VAL A 137 19.36 -2.85 -25.16
CA VAL A 137 20.09 -1.63 -24.82
C VAL A 137 19.11 -0.48 -24.67
N LEU A 138 19.10 0.15 -23.50
CA LEU A 138 18.22 1.26 -23.17
C LEU A 138 19.01 2.58 -23.09
N ASN A 139 18.37 3.66 -23.49
CA ASN A 139 18.88 5.00 -23.22
C ASN A 139 18.74 5.33 -21.73
N GLU A 140 19.73 5.98 -21.14
CA GLU A 140 19.72 6.41 -19.73
C GLU A 140 18.52 7.29 -19.37
N ARG A 141 17.94 7.99 -20.33
CA ARG A 141 16.73 8.77 -20.17
C ARG A 141 15.58 7.98 -19.57
N VAL A 142 15.44 6.70 -19.95
CA VAL A 142 14.38 5.81 -19.45
C VAL A 142 14.42 5.67 -17.92
N VAL A 143 15.63 5.61 -17.36
CA VAL A 143 15.85 5.52 -15.91
C VAL A 143 15.75 6.90 -15.26
N ARG A 144 16.42 7.91 -15.85
CA ARG A 144 16.47 9.26 -15.28
C ARG A 144 15.10 9.96 -15.20
N GLU A 145 14.23 9.73 -16.17
CA GLU A 145 12.90 10.33 -16.24
C GLU A 145 11.79 9.41 -15.70
N ASP A 146 12.14 8.30 -15.06
CA ASP A 146 11.20 7.33 -14.48
C ASP A 146 10.13 6.83 -15.48
N LEU A 147 10.51 6.63 -16.74
CA LEU A 147 9.54 6.31 -17.81
C LEU A 147 8.84 4.95 -17.59
N LEU A 148 9.57 3.95 -17.08
CA LEU A 148 9.06 2.61 -16.81
C LEU A 148 9.02 2.26 -15.33
N THR A 149 9.04 3.26 -14.46
CA THR A 149 9.05 3.07 -13.00
C THR A 149 7.66 2.69 -12.50
N SER A 150 7.62 1.70 -11.66
CA SER A 150 6.42 1.21 -10.97
C SER A 150 6.60 1.24 -9.46
N VAL A 151 5.50 1.34 -8.71
CA VAL A 151 5.48 1.30 -7.25
C VAL A 151 4.80 0.02 -6.81
N HIS A 152 5.49 -0.74 -5.96
CA HIS A 152 4.98 -1.98 -5.38
C HIS A 152 4.68 -1.75 -3.89
N VAL A 153 3.61 -2.35 -3.40
CA VAL A 153 3.23 -2.30 -1.99
C VAL A 153 3.24 -3.71 -1.43
N ASP A 154 4.26 -4.00 -0.64
CA ASP A 154 4.39 -5.29 0.04
C ASP A 154 3.81 -5.23 1.45
N GLU A 155 3.24 -6.32 1.90
CA GLU A 155 2.64 -6.45 3.22
C GLU A 155 3.40 -7.48 4.04
N TYR A 156 3.82 -7.07 5.22
CA TYR A 156 4.53 -7.91 6.18
C TYR A 156 3.64 -8.16 7.39
N ILE A 157 3.34 -9.43 7.64
CA ILE A 157 2.43 -9.85 8.72
C ILE A 157 3.22 -10.66 9.74
N LEU A 158 3.05 -10.33 11.01
CA LEU A 158 3.59 -11.09 12.13
C LEU A 158 2.48 -11.41 13.12
N GLU A 159 2.41 -12.67 13.52
CA GLU A 159 1.47 -13.14 14.53
C GLU A 159 2.19 -13.33 15.86
N VAL A 160 1.51 -12.94 16.95
CA VAL A 160 1.91 -13.22 18.32
C VAL A 160 1.18 -14.46 18.76
N ARG A 161 1.91 -15.48 19.23
CA ARG A 161 1.39 -16.78 19.61
C ARG A 161 1.65 -17.07 21.09
N GLU A 162 0.76 -17.83 21.68
CA GLU A 162 1.01 -18.43 22.98
C GLU A 162 1.84 -19.71 22.81
N THR A 163 3.02 -19.75 23.42
CA THR A 163 3.90 -20.90 23.40
C THR A 163 3.78 -21.67 24.72
N LYS A 164 4.23 -22.93 24.77
CA LYS A 164 4.27 -23.73 26.00
C LYS A 164 5.13 -23.10 27.11
N ARG A 165 5.98 -22.13 26.76
CA ARG A 165 6.92 -21.46 27.65
C ARG A 165 6.50 -20.06 28.06
N GLY A 166 5.37 -19.59 27.56
CA GLY A 166 4.83 -18.26 27.78
C GLY A 166 4.35 -17.60 26.48
N MET A 167 3.77 -16.44 26.64
CA MET A 167 3.25 -15.64 25.53
C MET A 167 4.40 -14.88 24.84
N GLU A 168 4.40 -14.87 23.53
CA GLU A 168 5.27 -13.96 22.76
C GLU A 168 4.84 -12.51 22.99
N GLU A 169 5.76 -11.59 22.92
CA GLU A 169 5.51 -10.16 23.16
C GLU A 169 6.06 -9.31 22.01
N LEU A 170 5.28 -8.32 21.62
CA LEU A 170 5.74 -7.27 20.70
C LEU A 170 6.40 -6.16 21.53
N THR A 171 7.65 -5.84 21.20
CA THR A 171 8.43 -4.84 21.92
C THR A 171 9.53 -4.24 21.05
N SER A 172 9.91 -3.02 21.34
CA SER A 172 11.10 -2.38 20.79
C SER A 172 12.38 -2.76 21.56
N ASP A 173 12.23 -3.31 22.77
CA ASP A 173 13.35 -3.75 23.63
C ASP A 173 13.76 -5.18 23.25
N ILE A 174 14.61 -5.31 22.23
CA ILE A 174 15.05 -6.58 21.65
C ILE A 174 16.48 -6.86 22.11
N PRO A 175 16.77 -8.05 22.68
CA PRO A 175 18.09 -8.39 23.15
C PRO A 175 19.10 -8.46 21.99
N ASN A 176 20.33 -8.01 22.23
CA ASN A 176 21.46 -8.03 21.30
C ASN A 176 21.25 -7.21 20.00
N VAL A 177 20.41 -6.19 20.05
CA VAL A 177 20.17 -5.25 18.94
C VAL A 177 20.61 -3.86 19.38
N SER A 178 21.24 -3.10 18.49
CA SER A 178 21.66 -1.74 18.75
C SER A 178 20.44 -0.80 18.80
N GLU A 179 20.51 0.27 19.61
CA GLU A 179 19.48 1.31 19.68
C GLU A 179 19.24 1.97 18.31
N GLU A 180 20.23 2.01 17.45
CA GLU A 180 20.12 2.57 16.12
C GLU A 180 19.20 1.73 15.23
N ALA A 181 19.21 0.41 15.36
CA ALA A 181 18.33 -0.49 14.60
C ALA A 181 16.87 -0.50 15.10
N THR A 182 16.63 0.00 16.31
CA THR A 182 15.29 0.08 16.92
C THR A 182 14.71 1.50 16.96
N LYS A 183 15.47 2.50 16.50
CA LYS A 183 15.08 3.93 16.57
C LYS A 183 13.74 4.28 15.92
N ASP A 184 13.37 3.54 14.87
CA ASP A 184 12.14 3.76 14.11
C ASP A 184 10.97 2.87 14.57
N LEU A 185 11.15 2.09 15.65
CA LEU A 185 10.09 1.30 16.26
C LEU A 185 9.28 2.15 17.25
N ASP A 186 7.98 1.90 17.29
CA ASP A 186 7.08 2.49 18.28
C ASP A 186 7.06 1.68 19.60
N GLU A 187 6.24 2.10 20.56
CA GLU A 187 6.05 1.42 21.84
C GLU A 187 5.59 -0.03 21.71
N ASN A 188 4.89 -0.36 20.61
CA ASN A 188 4.45 -1.72 20.29
C ASN A 188 5.48 -2.51 19.49
N GLY A 189 6.69 -1.99 19.31
CA GLY A 189 7.73 -2.63 18.52
C GLY A 189 7.46 -2.65 17.02
N ILE A 190 6.54 -1.84 16.51
CA ILE A 190 6.21 -1.75 15.08
C ILE A 190 6.85 -0.50 14.49
N VAL A 191 7.44 -0.62 13.31
CA VAL A 191 8.05 0.51 12.62
C VAL A 191 7.03 1.63 12.37
N ARG A 192 7.44 2.90 12.53
CA ARG A 192 6.58 4.07 12.34
C ARG A 192 6.28 4.30 10.85
N VAL A 193 5.11 4.86 10.57
CA VAL A 193 4.75 5.32 9.22
C VAL A 193 5.69 6.46 8.80
N GLY A 194 6.15 6.41 7.55
CA GLY A 194 7.10 7.36 6.98
C GLY A 194 8.57 6.99 7.21
N ALA A 195 8.88 5.93 7.97
CA ALA A 195 10.25 5.44 8.11
C ALA A 195 10.79 4.89 6.78
N ARG A 196 12.04 5.19 6.48
CA ARG A 196 12.78 4.54 5.39
C ARG A 196 13.35 3.23 5.90
N ILE A 197 13.12 2.17 5.15
CA ILE A 197 13.57 0.81 5.47
C ILE A 197 14.73 0.45 4.56
N GLU A 198 15.77 -0.08 5.18
CA GLU A 198 16.93 -0.66 4.52
C GLU A 198 17.02 -2.17 4.83
N PRO A 199 17.77 -2.94 4.02
CA PRO A 199 17.97 -4.37 4.27
C PRO A 199 18.56 -4.62 5.66
N GLY A 200 17.89 -5.48 6.44
CA GLY A 200 18.30 -5.84 7.79
C GLY A 200 17.62 -5.04 8.91
N ASP A 201 16.92 -3.96 8.58
CA ASP A 201 16.12 -3.21 9.58
C ASP A 201 15.02 -4.08 10.16
N ILE A 202 14.63 -3.77 11.41
CA ILE A 202 13.55 -4.46 12.08
C ILE A 202 12.23 -3.79 11.71
N LEU A 203 11.33 -4.57 11.09
CA LEU A 203 9.99 -4.12 10.75
C LEU A 203 9.03 -4.25 11.93
N ILE A 204 9.10 -5.39 12.63
CA ILE A 204 8.28 -5.69 13.80
C ILE A 204 9.15 -6.41 14.81
N GLY A 205 9.34 -5.80 15.98
CA GLY A 205 10.07 -6.38 17.09
C GLY A 205 9.21 -7.38 17.84
N LYS A 206 9.70 -8.60 17.98
CA LYS A 206 9.05 -9.66 18.74
C LYS A 206 10.07 -10.47 19.52
N ILE A 207 9.74 -10.79 20.75
CA ILE A 207 10.54 -11.66 21.61
C ILE A 207 9.71 -12.91 21.97
N THR A 208 10.42 -14.03 22.06
CA THR A 208 9.83 -15.31 22.46
C THR A 208 10.54 -15.79 23.73
N PRO A 209 9.82 -16.20 24.79
CA PRO A 209 10.42 -16.73 26.02
C PRO A 209 11.26 -17.98 25.74
N LYS A 210 12.48 -18.02 26.27
CA LYS A 210 13.30 -19.24 26.34
C LYS A 210 12.78 -20.10 27.50
N GLY A 211 12.93 -21.43 27.37
CA GLY A 211 12.63 -22.31 28.50
C GLY A 211 13.69 -22.21 29.57
N GLU A 212 13.32 -22.55 30.78
CA GLU A 212 14.24 -22.73 31.91
C GLU A 212 15.27 -23.82 31.54
N SER A 213 16.47 -23.38 31.24
CA SER A 213 17.67 -24.21 31.18
C SER A 213 18.72 -23.53 32.05
N ASP A 214 19.56 -24.30 32.71
CA ASP A 214 20.66 -23.72 33.45
C ASP A 214 21.49 -22.85 32.51
N PRO A 215 21.65 -21.54 32.80
CA PRO A 215 22.33 -20.64 31.89
C PRO A 215 23.79 -21.01 31.73
N SER A 216 24.26 -21.12 30.49
CA SER A 216 25.68 -21.34 30.18
C SER A 216 26.54 -20.20 30.73
N PRO A 217 27.85 -20.41 30.92
CA PRO A 217 28.76 -19.35 31.36
C PRO A 217 28.70 -18.10 30.47
N GLU A 218 28.49 -18.29 29.18
CA GLU A 218 28.36 -17.23 28.18
C GLU A 218 27.04 -16.47 28.35
N GLU A 219 25.92 -17.16 28.65
CA GLU A 219 24.63 -16.52 28.94
C GLU A 219 24.65 -15.75 30.25
N LYS A 220 25.38 -16.24 31.30
CA LYS A 220 25.61 -15.48 32.54
C LYS A 220 26.36 -14.18 32.28
N LEU A 221 27.36 -14.22 31.39
CA LEU A 221 28.10 -13.03 30.98
C LEU A 221 27.21 -12.04 30.21
N LEU A 222 26.40 -12.54 29.28
CA LEU A 222 25.43 -11.71 28.52
C LEU A 222 24.38 -11.06 29.45
N ARG A 223 23.89 -11.77 30.47
CA ARG A 223 22.99 -11.20 31.47
C ARG A 223 23.69 -10.07 32.28
N ALA A 224 24.95 -10.26 32.62
CA ALA A 224 25.70 -9.24 33.36
C ALA A 224 25.95 -7.96 32.54
N ILE A 225 26.10 -8.08 31.23
CA ILE A 225 26.40 -6.94 30.33
C ILE A 225 25.12 -6.27 29.83
N PHE A 226 24.10 -7.04 29.45
CA PHE A 226 22.89 -6.56 28.77
C PHE A 226 21.60 -6.64 29.60
N GLY A 227 21.70 -7.02 30.89
CA GLY A 227 20.58 -7.15 31.81
C GLY A 227 19.87 -8.52 31.78
N ASP A 228 19.00 -8.75 32.75
CA ASP A 228 18.34 -10.06 32.97
C ASP A 228 17.50 -10.54 31.79
N LYS A 229 16.87 -9.63 31.03
CA LYS A 229 16.07 -9.97 29.86
C LYS A 229 16.86 -10.66 28.74
N ALA A 230 18.16 -10.37 28.60
CA ALA A 230 18.97 -10.91 27.51
C ALA A 230 19.16 -12.45 27.57
N GLY A 231 18.99 -13.05 28.76
CA GLY A 231 19.08 -14.50 28.97
C GLY A 231 17.77 -15.26 28.80
N ASP A 232 16.64 -14.63 29.04
CA ASP A 232 15.35 -15.29 29.19
C ASP A 232 14.48 -15.28 27.93
N VAL A 233 14.81 -14.44 26.95
CA VAL A 233 14.06 -14.29 25.71
C VAL A 233 14.95 -14.46 24.47
N LYS A 234 14.32 -14.86 23.37
CA LYS A 234 14.96 -15.00 22.05
C LYS A 234 14.33 -13.97 21.10
N ASP A 235 15.18 -13.32 20.30
CA ASP A 235 14.73 -12.47 19.18
C ASP A 235 13.99 -13.31 18.14
N ALA A 236 12.74 -12.96 17.89
CA ALA A 236 11.85 -13.52 16.87
C ALA A 236 11.27 -12.41 15.97
N SER A 237 11.98 -11.29 15.90
CA SER A 237 11.57 -10.11 15.13
C SER A 237 11.54 -10.36 13.63
N LEU A 238 10.64 -9.68 12.96
CA LEU A 238 10.57 -9.67 11.51
C LEU A 238 11.51 -8.59 10.97
N LYS A 239 12.53 -9.01 10.22
CA LYS A 239 13.54 -8.14 9.64
C LYS A 239 13.30 -7.96 8.15
N ALA A 240 13.71 -6.80 7.62
CA ALA A 240 13.68 -6.50 6.21
C ALA A 240 14.56 -7.47 5.41
N SER A 241 14.03 -7.99 4.32
CA SER A 241 14.78 -8.86 3.41
C SER A 241 15.92 -8.09 2.70
N PRO A 242 16.95 -8.76 2.18
CA PRO A 242 18.06 -8.09 1.49
C PRO A 242 17.65 -7.26 0.26
N SER A 243 16.50 -7.56 -0.32
CA SER A 243 15.96 -6.84 -1.49
C SER A 243 15.02 -5.71 -1.13
N LEU A 244 14.61 -5.60 0.14
CA LEU A 244 13.63 -4.61 0.56
C LEU A 244 14.29 -3.25 0.78
N ARG A 245 13.85 -2.27 0.00
CA ARG A 245 14.12 -0.84 0.20
C ARG A 245 12.85 -0.07 -0.07
N GLY A 246 12.41 0.74 0.87
CA GLY A 246 11.15 1.45 0.70
C GLY A 246 10.80 2.37 1.85
N VAL A 247 9.57 2.81 1.87
CA VAL A 247 9.01 3.68 2.91
C VAL A 247 7.74 3.04 3.45
N VAL A 248 7.58 3.04 4.76
CA VAL A 248 6.38 2.51 5.41
C VAL A 248 5.22 3.48 5.16
N ILE A 249 4.17 3.01 4.50
CA ILE A 249 2.98 3.82 4.17
C ILE A 249 1.84 3.63 5.18
N ASP A 250 1.71 2.46 5.77
CA ASP A 250 0.65 2.16 6.75
C ASP A 250 1.09 1.05 7.71
N LYS A 251 0.48 1.00 8.88
CA LYS A 251 0.63 -0.08 9.86
C LYS A 251 -0.69 -0.34 10.55
N LYS A 252 -0.96 -1.60 10.90
CA LYS A 252 -2.16 -1.99 11.62
C LYS A 252 -1.83 -2.99 12.70
N LEU A 253 -2.28 -2.71 13.92
CA LEU A 253 -2.20 -3.63 15.05
C LEU A 253 -3.59 -4.16 15.34
N PHE A 254 -3.75 -5.47 15.25
CA PHE A 254 -4.98 -6.16 15.61
C PHE A 254 -4.80 -6.85 16.95
N SER A 255 -5.59 -6.46 17.94
CA SER A 255 -5.59 -7.11 19.25
C SER A 255 -6.96 -7.70 19.54
N ARG A 256 -6.98 -8.90 20.09
CA ARG A 256 -8.22 -9.52 20.57
C ARG A 256 -8.44 -9.10 22.02
N VAL A 257 -9.50 -8.33 22.25
CA VAL A 257 -9.93 -7.99 23.61
C VAL A 257 -10.40 -9.28 24.30
N ILE A 258 -9.70 -9.68 25.35
CA ILE A 258 -10.13 -10.80 26.20
C ILE A 258 -11.20 -10.24 27.14
N LYS A 259 -12.46 -10.43 26.81
CA LYS A 259 -13.57 -10.04 27.69
C LYS A 259 -13.52 -10.89 28.95
N SER A 260 -13.65 -10.25 30.10
CA SER A 260 -13.78 -10.91 31.39
C SER A 260 -15.03 -11.80 31.40
N ARG A 261 -15.09 -12.77 32.33
CA ARG A 261 -16.23 -13.71 32.42
C ARG A 261 -17.54 -12.97 32.72
N SER A 262 -17.47 -11.85 33.42
CA SER A 262 -18.61 -10.96 33.72
C SER A 262 -19.12 -10.23 32.49
N GLU A 263 -18.22 -9.70 31.65
CA GLU A 263 -18.57 -9.02 30.39
C GLU A 263 -19.16 -9.99 29.36
N LYS A 264 -18.62 -11.21 29.27
CA LYS A 264 -19.21 -12.27 28.42
C LYS A 264 -20.64 -12.66 28.83
N ASN A 265 -20.94 -12.59 30.12
CA ASN A 265 -22.28 -12.87 30.61
C ASN A 265 -23.25 -11.71 30.40
N ALA A 266 -22.77 -10.47 30.48
CA ALA A 266 -23.53 -9.27 30.13
C ALA A 266 -23.95 -9.24 28.66
N ASP A 267 -23.01 -9.56 27.75
CA ASP A 267 -23.31 -9.66 26.31
C ASP A 267 -24.35 -10.76 25.99
N LYS A 268 -24.33 -11.90 26.71
CA LYS A 268 -25.31 -12.95 26.55
C LYS A 268 -26.71 -12.54 27.03
N ALA A 269 -26.79 -11.62 27.98
CA ALA A 269 -28.08 -11.13 28.50
C ALA A 269 -28.74 -10.10 27.54
N ILE A 270 -27.96 -9.46 26.66
CA ILE A 270 -28.43 -8.43 25.69
C ILE A 270 -28.92 -9.08 24.38
N LEU A 271 -28.51 -10.30 24.07
CA LEU A 271 -28.98 -11.02 22.87
C LEU A 271 -30.38 -11.57 23.13
N PRO A 272 -31.39 -11.18 22.35
CA PRO A 272 -32.73 -11.78 22.47
C PRO A 272 -32.62 -13.29 22.20
N LYS A 273 -33.27 -14.06 23.05
CA LYS A 273 -33.38 -15.54 22.91
C LYS A 273 -34.21 -15.91 21.68
#